data_6ac3966b4ed7498c578a7bc8de5dc184
#
_entry.id   6ac3966b4ed7498c578a7bc8de5dc184
#
_cell.length_a   1.000
_cell.length_b   1.000
_cell.length_c   1.000
_cell.angle_alpha   90.00
_cell.angle_beta   90.00
_cell.angle_gamma   90.00
#
_symmetry.space_group_name_H-M   'P 1'
#
loop_
_entity.id
_entity.type
_entity.pdbx_description
1 polymer ?
#
loop_
_entity_poly.entity_id
_entity_poly.type
_entity_poly.pdbx_seq_one_letter_code
_entity_poly.pdbx_strand_id
1 'polypeptide(L)'
;MNQDKKGFCFCTLACGKNYRDLALLLAKDIEKYSPNTSFVILTDCPSDFSQQPNVLAFKHRQQSVKFYHDKRFAIAKGLSLFNSCIFIDADMRILAPVPQNPKCISMPGITARGCENMPKKYAKVLAGNPDAKLLKEFKVAKKAASKLNLELENEDINFVYEYLFAVTKDSGKEIEFLKQWEILASYCELNGLYDSEGNAIGLAAAKAGLPVRWSAMEGISFFKNRIEFVRIKKGESKMEDMAIYFEQQTKLEYPERFIGQRIILKSNKLIKYLYNLLRLRILTLKDFDFYYR
;
A
#
# COMPACT_ATOMS: atom_id res chain seq x y z
N MET A 1 -2.98 -10.32 -32.96
CA MET A 1 -3.29 -8.89 -32.79
C MET A 1 -2.71 -8.43 -31.46
N ASN A 2 -1.57 -7.75 -31.48
CA ASN A 2 -1.05 -7.08 -30.28
C ASN A 2 -2.01 -5.94 -29.94
N GLN A 3 -2.90 -6.16 -28.97
CA GLN A 3 -3.55 -5.01 -28.32
C GLN A 3 -2.44 -4.28 -27.58
N ASP A 4 -2.12 -3.06 -28.03
CA ASP A 4 -1.28 -2.12 -27.29
C ASP A 4 -1.81 -2.03 -25.88
N LYS A 5 -1.08 -2.61 -24.94
CA LYS A 5 -1.44 -2.58 -23.51
C LYS A 5 -1.47 -1.11 -23.12
N LYS A 6 -2.65 -0.60 -22.75
CA LYS A 6 -2.83 0.77 -22.28
C LYS A 6 -1.77 1.07 -21.23
N GLY A 7 -1.18 2.27 -21.28
CA GLY A 7 0.04 2.61 -20.55
C GLY A 7 0.03 2.33 -19.07
N PHE A 8 -1.13 2.47 -18.35
CA PHE A 8 -1.20 2.24 -16.90
C PHE A 8 -2.59 1.81 -16.41
N CYS A 9 -2.65 1.35 -15.16
CA CYS A 9 -3.89 1.13 -14.41
C CYS A 9 -3.79 1.74 -13.02
N PHE A 10 -4.93 1.99 -12.38
CA PHE A 10 -4.99 2.05 -10.93
C PHE A 10 -5.05 0.64 -10.36
N CYS A 11 -4.49 0.43 -9.16
CA CYS A 11 -4.64 -0.84 -8.46
C CYS A 11 -4.84 -0.66 -6.97
N THR A 12 -5.58 -1.59 -6.34
CA THR A 12 -5.84 -1.59 -4.90
C THR A 12 -6.07 -2.99 -4.35
N LEU A 13 -6.02 -3.09 -3.02
CA LEU A 13 -6.42 -4.27 -2.26
C LEU A 13 -7.68 -3.93 -1.45
N ALA A 14 -8.79 -4.64 -1.71
CA ALA A 14 -10.08 -4.40 -1.06
C ALA A 14 -10.68 -5.70 -0.51
N CYS A 15 -10.23 -6.12 0.68
CA CYS A 15 -10.68 -7.32 1.36
C CYS A 15 -11.56 -7.00 2.59
N GLY A 16 -12.69 -7.67 2.71
CA GLY A 16 -13.72 -7.40 3.70
C GLY A 16 -14.71 -6.34 3.24
N LYS A 17 -15.98 -6.48 3.69
CA LYS A 17 -17.10 -5.69 3.17
C LYS A 17 -16.83 -4.18 3.18
N ASN A 18 -16.35 -3.63 4.28
CA ASN A 18 -16.10 -2.19 4.39
C ASN A 18 -15.14 -1.68 3.30
N TYR A 19 -14.00 -2.39 3.09
CA TYR A 19 -13.02 -1.98 2.06
C TYR A 19 -13.54 -2.20 0.64
N ARG A 20 -14.40 -3.21 0.41
CA ARG A 20 -15.06 -3.37 -0.89
C ARG A 20 -16.04 -2.23 -1.18
N ASP A 21 -16.84 -1.85 -0.19
CA ASP A 21 -17.78 -0.73 -0.31
C ASP A 21 -17.03 0.60 -0.58
N LEU A 22 -15.89 0.83 0.09
CA LEU A 22 -15.01 1.99 -0.18
C LEU A 22 -14.40 1.92 -1.58
N ALA A 23 -13.90 0.76 -2.00
CA ALA A 23 -13.34 0.58 -3.34
C ALA A 23 -14.38 0.74 -4.46
N LEU A 24 -15.66 0.46 -4.20
CA LEU A 24 -16.76 0.76 -5.13
C LEU A 24 -16.95 2.27 -5.33
N LEU A 25 -16.81 3.07 -4.27
CA LEU A 25 -16.82 4.53 -4.41
C LEU A 25 -15.62 5.03 -5.23
N LEU A 26 -14.43 4.49 -4.94
CA LEU A 26 -13.22 4.81 -5.70
C LEU A 26 -13.33 4.37 -7.17
N ALA A 27 -13.96 3.22 -7.46
CA ALA A 27 -14.19 2.76 -8.84
C ALA A 27 -15.05 3.76 -9.63
N LYS A 28 -16.09 4.31 -9.02
CA LYS A 28 -16.95 5.35 -9.62
C LYS A 28 -16.18 6.66 -9.84
N ASP A 29 -15.30 7.03 -8.91
CA ASP A 29 -14.44 8.20 -9.09
C ASP A 29 -13.47 8.01 -10.27
N ILE A 30 -12.84 6.84 -10.37
CA ILE A 30 -11.92 6.51 -11.48
C ILE A 30 -12.68 6.51 -12.81
N GLU A 31 -13.87 5.93 -12.86
CA GLU A 31 -14.71 5.95 -14.07
C GLU A 31 -15.02 7.39 -14.51
N LYS A 32 -15.37 8.25 -13.56
CA LYS A 32 -15.70 9.65 -13.81
C LYS A 32 -14.51 10.52 -14.18
N TYR A 33 -13.40 10.38 -13.45
CA TYR A 33 -12.26 11.31 -13.53
C TYR A 33 -11.06 10.77 -14.30
N SER A 34 -11.05 9.48 -14.62
CA SER A 34 -10.03 8.83 -15.44
C SER A 34 -10.69 7.83 -16.41
N PRO A 35 -11.59 8.31 -17.29
CA PRO A 35 -12.32 7.41 -18.19
C PRO A 35 -11.34 6.58 -19.03
N ASN A 36 -11.74 5.34 -19.34
CA ASN A 36 -10.93 4.36 -20.07
C ASN A 36 -9.66 3.87 -19.36
N THR A 37 -9.47 4.21 -18.09
CA THR A 37 -8.39 3.65 -17.24
C THR A 37 -8.92 2.46 -16.45
N SER A 38 -8.24 1.32 -16.57
CA SER A 38 -8.60 0.12 -15.80
C SER A 38 -8.28 0.28 -14.33
N PHE A 39 -9.15 -0.25 -13.48
CA PHE A 39 -8.93 -0.35 -12.04
C PHE A 39 -8.80 -1.82 -11.64
N VAL A 40 -7.58 -2.24 -11.33
CA VAL A 40 -7.25 -3.61 -10.91
C VAL A 40 -7.49 -3.74 -9.40
N ILE A 41 -8.44 -4.59 -9.01
CA ILE A 41 -8.77 -4.81 -7.59
C ILE A 41 -8.47 -6.25 -7.21
N LEU A 42 -7.63 -6.44 -6.18
CA LEU A 42 -7.55 -7.71 -5.48
C LEU A 42 -8.54 -7.72 -4.31
N THR A 43 -9.38 -8.73 -4.25
CA THR A 43 -10.50 -8.78 -3.30
C THR A 43 -10.86 -10.21 -2.89
N ASP A 44 -11.47 -10.34 -1.72
CA ASP A 44 -12.05 -11.60 -1.26
C ASP A 44 -13.41 -11.93 -1.93
N CYS A 45 -14.05 -10.96 -2.62
CA CYS A 45 -15.33 -11.14 -3.31
C CYS A 45 -15.36 -10.36 -4.63
N PRO A 46 -14.84 -10.92 -5.76
CA PRO A 46 -14.85 -10.25 -7.06
C PRO A 46 -16.22 -9.90 -7.61
N SER A 47 -17.25 -10.69 -7.28
CA SER A 47 -18.64 -10.47 -7.74
C SER A 47 -19.22 -9.13 -7.29
N ASP A 48 -18.74 -8.55 -6.18
CA ASP A 48 -19.20 -7.24 -5.72
C ASP A 48 -18.90 -6.11 -6.72
N PHE A 49 -17.96 -6.34 -7.64
CA PHE A 49 -17.52 -5.38 -8.66
C PHE A 49 -18.05 -5.66 -10.07
N SER A 50 -18.89 -6.67 -10.26
CA SER A 50 -19.37 -7.11 -11.58
C SER A 50 -20.13 -6.03 -12.38
N GLN A 51 -20.68 -5.04 -11.71
CA GLN A 51 -21.42 -3.92 -12.32
C GLN A 51 -20.51 -2.70 -12.63
N GLN A 52 -19.20 -2.78 -12.38
CA GLN A 52 -18.28 -1.66 -12.62
C GLN A 52 -17.48 -1.92 -13.90
N PRO A 53 -17.75 -1.20 -15.00
CA PRO A 53 -17.16 -1.51 -16.32
C PRO A 53 -15.64 -1.26 -16.39
N ASN A 54 -15.12 -0.37 -15.55
CA ASN A 54 -13.70 -0.04 -15.48
C ASN A 54 -12.91 -0.97 -14.54
N VAL A 55 -13.56 -1.91 -13.82
CA VAL A 55 -12.92 -2.75 -12.82
C VAL A 55 -12.52 -4.12 -13.36
N LEU A 56 -11.27 -4.48 -13.10
CA LEU A 56 -10.73 -5.83 -13.27
C LEU A 56 -10.53 -6.44 -11.88
N ALA A 57 -11.56 -7.13 -11.36
CA ALA A 57 -11.52 -7.72 -10.02
C ALA A 57 -10.98 -9.14 -10.05
N PHE A 58 -10.01 -9.43 -9.16
CA PHE A 58 -9.39 -10.74 -9.02
C PHE A 58 -9.51 -11.26 -7.59
N LYS A 59 -9.77 -12.56 -7.46
CA LYS A 59 -9.85 -13.22 -6.16
C LYS A 59 -8.51 -13.18 -5.45
N HIS A 60 -8.52 -12.72 -4.21
CA HIS A 60 -7.34 -12.72 -3.33
C HIS A 60 -7.68 -13.41 -2.00
N ARG A 61 -6.76 -14.25 -1.54
CA ARG A 61 -6.77 -14.80 -0.19
C ARG A 61 -5.59 -14.21 0.59
N GLN A 62 -5.87 -13.70 1.78
CA GLN A 62 -4.85 -13.10 2.65
C GLN A 62 -3.60 -13.97 2.79
N GLN A 63 -2.45 -13.40 2.48
CA GLN A 63 -1.16 -14.04 2.60
C GLN A 63 -0.35 -13.54 3.80
N SER A 64 -0.44 -12.27 4.14
CA SER A 64 0.21 -11.66 5.30
C SER A 64 -0.57 -11.92 6.60
N VAL A 65 0.05 -11.73 7.75
CA VAL A 65 -0.62 -11.83 9.06
C VAL A 65 -1.73 -10.78 9.18
N LYS A 66 -1.43 -9.57 8.72
CA LYS A 66 -2.43 -8.52 8.45
C LYS A 66 -2.34 -8.11 6.97
N PHE A 67 -3.43 -7.60 6.39
CA PHE A 67 -3.50 -7.29 4.96
C PHE A 67 -2.51 -6.23 4.45
N TYR A 68 -1.80 -5.54 5.30
CA TYR A 68 -0.96 -4.40 4.90
C TYR A 68 0.08 -4.77 3.84
N HIS A 69 0.85 -5.82 4.05
CA HIS A 69 1.86 -6.27 3.07
C HIS A 69 1.27 -6.97 1.83
N ASP A 70 -0.02 -7.32 1.84
CA ASP A 70 -0.67 -7.93 0.67
C ASP A 70 -0.88 -6.93 -0.49
N LYS A 71 -0.66 -5.63 -0.27
CA LYS A 71 -0.64 -4.59 -1.31
C LYS A 71 0.31 -4.97 -2.47
N ARG A 72 1.42 -5.66 -2.19
CA ARG A 72 2.37 -6.12 -3.22
C ARG A 72 1.71 -6.98 -4.30
N PHE A 73 0.71 -7.78 -3.94
CA PHE A 73 0.01 -8.63 -4.91
C PHE A 73 -0.88 -7.82 -5.87
N ALA A 74 -1.48 -6.71 -5.38
CA ALA A 74 -2.24 -5.81 -6.23
C ALA A 74 -1.33 -5.13 -7.26
N ILE A 75 -0.14 -4.70 -6.83
CA ILE A 75 0.88 -4.13 -7.70
C ILE A 75 1.39 -5.17 -8.70
N ALA A 76 1.73 -6.38 -8.23
CA ALA A 76 2.16 -7.48 -9.10
C ALA A 76 1.11 -7.80 -10.18
N LYS A 77 -0.18 -7.82 -9.80
CA LYS A 77 -1.27 -8.04 -10.74
C LYS A 77 -1.42 -6.87 -11.73
N GLY A 78 -1.33 -5.63 -11.27
CA GLY A 78 -1.33 -4.45 -12.14
C GLY A 78 -0.20 -4.51 -13.16
N LEU A 79 1.03 -4.76 -12.71
CA LEU A 79 2.20 -4.86 -13.58
C LEU A 79 2.17 -6.08 -14.52
N SER A 80 1.44 -7.16 -14.18
CA SER A 80 1.27 -8.29 -15.11
C SER A 80 0.40 -7.93 -16.32
N LEU A 81 -0.42 -6.89 -16.22
CA LEU A 81 -1.37 -6.47 -17.25
C LEU A 81 -0.94 -5.16 -17.96
N PHE A 82 -0.19 -4.30 -17.25
CA PHE A 82 0.17 -2.96 -17.70
C PHE A 82 1.67 -2.69 -17.49
N ASN A 83 2.21 -1.67 -18.16
CA ASN A 83 3.61 -1.25 -17.96
C ASN A 83 3.80 -0.48 -16.66
N SER A 84 2.76 0.23 -16.22
CA SER A 84 2.77 0.97 -14.97
C SER A 84 1.49 0.73 -14.19
N CYS A 85 1.55 0.79 -12.87
CA CYS A 85 0.37 0.82 -12.02
C CYS A 85 0.50 1.91 -10.95
N ILE A 86 -0.62 2.57 -10.67
CA ILE A 86 -0.74 3.54 -9.58
C ILE A 86 -1.51 2.84 -8.46
N PHE A 87 -0.78 2.48 -7.39
CA PHE A 87 -1.42 1.96 -6.19
C PHE A 87 -2.10 3.10 -5.43
N ILE A 88 -3.34 2.88 -5.06
CA ILE A 88 -4.17 3.80 -4.27
C ILE A 88 -4.92 2.99 -3.22
N ASP A 89 -4.89 3.42 -1.95
CA ASP A 89 -5.64 2.75 -0.89
C ASP A 89 -7.14 2.77 -1.18
N ALA A 90 -7.84 1.68 -0.87
CA ALA A 90 -9.28 1.53 -1.13
C ALA A 90 -10.15 2.56 -0.39
N ASP A 91 -9.63 3.16 0.69
CA ASP A 91 -10.25 4.21 1.48
C ASP A 91 -9.95 5.64 0.97
N MET A 92 -9.48 5.77 -0.26
CA MET A 92 -9.25 7.06 -0.90
C MET A 92 -10.35 7.39 -1.91
N ARG A 93 -10.42 8.66 -2.30
CA ARG A 93 -11.31 9.18 -3.35
C ARG A 93 -10.48 9.98 -4.34
N ILE A 94 -10.87 10.01 -5.60
CA ILE A 94 -10.32 10.92 -6.62
C ILE A 94 -11.30 12.07 -6.81
N LEU A 95 -10.78 13.30 -6.82
CA LEU A 95 -11.59 14.51 -6.73
C LEU A 95 -11.68 15.31 -8.05
N ALA A 96 -10.75 15.07 -8.98
CA ALA A 96 -10.66 15.84 -10.21
C ALA A 96 -10.14 14.98 -11.39
N PRO A 97 -10.32 15.43 -12.64
CA PRO A 97 -9.84 14.72 -13.83
C PRO A 97 -8.34 14.37 -13.73
N VAL A 98 -8.01 13.11 -14.03
CA VAL A 98 -6.65 12.60 -14.09
C VAL A 98 -6.14 12.67 -15.52
N PRO A 99 -4.92 13.19 -15.77
CA PRO A 99 -4.32 13.22 -17.09
C PRO A 99 -4.23 11.83 -17.73
N GLN A 100 -4.30 11.75 -19.06
CA GLN A 100 -4.13 10.49 -19.80
C GLN A 100 -2.73 9.88 -19.59
N ASN A 101 -1.72 10.74 -19.45
CA ASN A 101 -0.34 10.35 -19.17
C ASN A 101 0.15 11.07 -17.90
N PRO A 102 -0.16 10.56 -16.69
CA PRO A 102 0.29 11.19 -15.46
C PRO A 102 1.82 11.19 -15.36
N LYS A 103 2.41 12.32 -14.95
CA LYS A 103 3.88 12.44 -14.82
C LYS A 103 4.50 11.39 -13.88
N CYS A 104 3.75 10.91 -12.90
CA CYS A 104 4.23 9.93 -11.93
C CYS A 104 4.57 8.55 -12.53
N ILE A 105 4.15 8.26 -13.76
CA ILE A 105 4.46 7.01 -14.47
C ILE A 105 5.43 7.21 -15.64
N SER A 106 5.94 8.43 -15.85
CA SER A 106 6.79 8.74 -17.01
C SER A 106 8.19 8.15 -16.94
N MET A 107 8.65 7.73 -15.76
CA MET A 107 9.98 7.19 -15.55
C MET A 107 9.90 5.81 -14.88
N PRO A 108 10.77 4.86 -15.27
CA PRO A 108 10.89 3.57 -14.59
C PRO A 108 11.20 3.71 -13.10
N GLY A 109 10.67 2.81 -12.27
CA GLY A 109 10.87 2.82 -10.83
C GLY A 109 9.61 3.14 -10.03
N ILE A 110 9.79 3.56 -8.79
CA ILE A 110 8.72 3.95 -7.86
C ILE A 110 8.65 5.47 -7.79
N THR A 111 7.46 6.02 -7.98
CA THR A 111 7.16 7.45 -7.76
C THR A 111 6.08 7.55 -6.69
N ALA A 112 6.38 8.15 -5.53
CA ALA A 112 5.50 8.16 -4.37
C ALA A 112 5.06 9.57 -3.98
N ARG A 113 3.77 9.70 -3.57
CA ARG A 113 3.23 10.95 -3.01
C ARG A 113 3.89 11.32 -1.69
N GLY A 114 4.27 10.34 -0.90
CA GLY A 114 5.02 10.50 0.33
C GLY A 114 6.20 9.56 0.33
N CYS A 115 7.41 10.10 0.38
CA CYS A 115 8.62 9.37 0.72
C CYS A 115 9.64 10.34 1.33
N GLU A 116 10.52 9.79 2.12
CA GLU A 116 11.64 10.50 2.73
C GLU A 116 12.79 9.51 2.92
N ASN A 117 14.03 9.98 2.95
CA ASN A 117 15.14 9.07 3.20
C ASN A 117 15.08 8.47 4.62
N MET A 118 15.68 7.30 4.81
CA MET A 118 15.64 6.58 6.08
C MET A 118 16.25 7.37 7.25
N PRO A 119 17.38 8.10 7.10
CA PRO A 119 17.87 8.98 8.16
C PRO A 119 16.85 10.00 8.63
N LYS A 120 16.11 10.64 7.73
CA LYS A 120 15.08 11.61 8.07
C LYS A 120 13.88 10.95 8.76
N LYS A 121 13.43 9.80 8.26
CA LYS A 121 12.37 8.98 8.90
C LYS A 121 12.71 8.66 10.34
N TYR A 122 13.97 8.34 10.63
CA TYR A 122 14.46 7.93 11.94
C TYR A 122 15.24 9.00 12.70
N ALA A 123 15.13 10.27 12.30
CA ALA A 123 15.87 11.38 12.92
C ALA A 123 15.72 11.45 14.44
N LYS A 124 14.52 11.18 14.99
CA LYS A 124 14.30 11.13 16.45
C LYS A 124 15.06 10.00 17.13
N VAL A 125 15.22 8.85 16.46
CA VAL A 125 16.01 7.72 17.00
C VAL A 125 17.49 8.08 17.00
N LEU A 126 17.97 8.64 15.90
CA LEU A 126 19.37 9.05 15.72
C LEU A 126 19.74 10.19 16.69
N ALA A 127 18.79 11.07 17.01
CA ALA A 127 18.99 12.14 18.00
C ALA A 127 18.82 11.67 19.48
N GLY A 128 18.58 10.36 19.73
CA GLY A 128 18.45 9.82 21.09
C GLY A 128 17.09 10.03 21.77
N ASN A 129 16.06 10.51 21.04
CA ASN A 129 14.74 10.84 21.57
C ASN A 129 13.58 10.04 20.91
N PRO A 130 13.67 8.71 20.77
CA PRO A 130 12.61 7.93 20.15
C PRO A 130 11.47 7.63 21.12
N ASP A 131 10.24 7.53 20.60
CA ASP A 131 9.20 6.75 21.26
C ASP A 131 9.44 5.22 21.08
N ALA A 132 8.82 4.41 21.93
CA ALA A 132 9.04 2.96 21.95
C ALA A 132 8.65 2.27 20.62
N LYS A 133 7.60 2.75 19.94
CA LYS A 133 7.16 2.21 18.65
C LYS A 133 8.20 2.49 17.57
N LEU A 134 8.65 3.73 17.46
CA LEU A 134 9.64 4.15 16.46
C LEU A 134 10.99 3.45 16.69
N LEU A 135 11.41 3.29 17.95
CA LEU A 135 12.65 2.56 18.29
C LEU A 135 12.57 1.08 17.88
N LYS A 136 11.42 0.42 18.13
CA LYS A 136 11.20 -0.95 17.68
C LYS A 136 11.25 -1.06 16.18
N GLU A 137 10.55 -0.15 15.47
CA GLU A 137 10.52 -0.10 14.01
C GLU A 137 11.92 0.06 13.43
N PHE A 138 12.71 1.02 13.96
CA PHE A 138 14.10 1.23 13.56
C PHE A 138 14.97 -0.02 13.75
N LYS A 139 14.92 -0.65 14.94
CA LYS A 139 15.71 -1.85 15.22
C LYS A 139 15.42 -2.99 14.24
N VAL A 140 14.15 -3.22 13.91
CA VAL A 140 13.78 -4.28 12.97
C VAL A 140 14.19 -3.90 11.54
N ALA A 141 13.96 -2.65 11.11
CA ALA A 141 14.37 -2.17 9.80
C ALA A 141 15.90 -2.23 9.62
N LYS A 142 16.68 -1.85 10.66
CA LYS A 142 18.15 -1.91 10.64
C LYS A 142 18.66 -3.36 10.49
N LYS A 143 18.08 -4.30 11.24
CA LYS A 143 18.42 -5.72 11.09
C LYS A 143 18.03 -6.25 9.70
N ALA A 144 16.86 -5.86 9.18
CA ALA A 144 16.42 -6.24 7.85
C ALA A 144 17.37 -5.71 6.76
N ALA A 145 17.79 -4.45 6.86
CA ALA A 145 18.78 -3.85 5.96
C ALA A 145 20.11 -4.63 5.98
N SER A 146 20.65 -4.91 7.17
CA SER A 146 21.89 -5.67 7.33
C SER A 146 21.83 -7.06 6.68
N LYS A 147 20.68 -7.77 6.79
CA LYS A 147 20.45 -9.07 6.12
C LYS A 147 20.46 -8.98 4.60
N LEU A 148 20.17 -7.82 4.04
CA LEU A 148 20.23 -7.55 2.61
C LEU A 148 21.59 -6.98 2.17
N ASN A 149 22.57 -6.85 3.07
CA ASN A 149 23.82 -6.13 2.86
C ASN A 149 23.58 -4.65 2.47
N LEU A 150 22.64 -4.00 3.16
CA LEU A 150 22.32 -2.59 3.04
C LEU A 150 22.57 -1.89 4.39
N GLU A 151 22.92 -0.61 4.33
CA GLU A 151 23.00 0.27 5.49
C GLU A 151 21.73 1.10 5.57
N LEU A 152 20.94 0.94 6.66
CA LEU A 152 19.65 1.64 6.80
C LEU A 152 19.82 3.16 6.79
N GLU A 153 20.92 3.66 7.34
CA GLU A 153 21.24 5.07 7.42
C GLU A 153 21.75 5.68 6.10
N ASN A 154 21.82 4.91 5.02
CA ASN A 154 22.14 5.43 3.70
C ASN A 154 21.03 6.36 3.20
N GLU A 155 21.37 7.57 2.79
CA GLU A 155 20.45 8.60 2.29
C GLU A 155 19.74 8.21 0.98
N ASP A 156 20.30 7.27 0.22
CA ASP A 156 19.70 6.76 -1.02
C ASP A 156 18.53 5.81 -0.76
N ILE A 157 18.39 5.29 0.46
CA ILE A 157 17.27 4.41 0.82
C ILE A 157 16.12 5.26 1.34
N ASN A 158 14.96 5.12 0.68
CA ASN A 158 13.77 5.88 0.99
C ASN A 158 12.74 5.04 1.74
N PHE A 159 12.14 5.60 2.80
CA PHE A 159 10.88 5.16 3.35
C PHE A 159 9.75 5.62 2.43
N VAL A 160 8.80 4.74 2.10
CA VAL A 160 7.66 5.06 1.22
C VAL A 160 6.35 5.02 2.01
N TYR A 161 5.60 6.13 2.01
CA TYR A 161 4.24 6.14 2.55
C TYR A 161 3.29 5.49 1.52
N GLU A 162 2.79 4.34 1.85
CA GLU A 162 2.21 3.33 0.96
C GLU A 162 0.76 3.57 0.53
N TYR A 163 0.19 4.76 0.76
CA TYR A 163 -1.20 5.05 0.44
C TYR A 163 -1.44 5.45 -1.03
N LEU A 164 -0.42 6.08 -1.67
CA LEU A 164 -0.47 6.53 -3.06
C LEU A 164 0.93 6.56 -3.67
N PHE A 165 1.21 5.65 -4.58
CA PHE A 165 2.46 5.59 -5.32
C PHE A 165 2.30 4.84 -6.64
N ALA A 166 3.13 5.17 -7.61
CA ALA A 166 3.19 4.49 -8.89
C ALA A 166 4.41 3.56 -8.96
N VAL A 167 4.26 2.44 -9.64
CA VAL A 167 5.36 1.56 -10.02
C VAL A 167 5.35 1.41 -11.53
N THR A 168 6.46 1.76 -12.17
CA THR A 168 6.69 1.60 -13.62
C THR A 168 7.80 0.59 -13.82
N LYS A 169 7.61 -0.35 -14.73
CA LYS A 169 8.58 -1.40 -15.06
C LYS A 169 9.95 -0.82 -15.38
N ASP A 170 11.01 -1.49 -14.91
CA ASP A 170 12.40 -1.14 -15.14
C ASP A 170 13.22 -2.42 -15.44
N SER A 171 13.06 -2.95 -16.64
CA SER A 171 13.89 -4.05 -17.15
C SER A 171 13.96 -5.27 -16.22
N GLY A 172 12.88 -5.55 -15.47
CA GLY A 172 12.78 -6.69 -14.55
C GLY A 172 13.14 -6.38 -13.10
N LYS A 173 13.66 -5.19 -12.77
CA LYS A 173 13.91 -4.79 -11.37
C LYS A 173 12.65 -4.75 -10.52
N GLU A 174 11.51 -4.45 -11.13
CA GLU A 174 10.21 -4.51 -10.46
C GLU A 174 9.84 -5.92 -10.00
N ILE A 175 10.31 -6.94 -10.67
CA ILE A 175 10.09 -8.35 -10.29
C ILE A 175 10.93 -8.67 -9.05
N GLU A 176 12.20 -8.28 -9.05
CA GLU A 176 13.09 -8.48 -7.91
C GLU A 176 12.62 -7.64 -6.71
N PHE A 177 12.16 -6.41 -6.93
CA PHE A 177 11.53 -5.56 -5.91
C PHE A 177 10.37 -6.28 -5.20
N LEU A 178 9.43 -6.84 -5.96
CA LEU A 178 8.28 -7.55 -5.40
C LEU A 178 8.69 -8.79 -4.61
N LYS A 179 9.69 -9.52 -5.07
CA LYS A 179 10.28 -10.67 -4.37
C LYS A 179 10.95 -10.26 -3.07
N GLN A 180 11.76 -9.20 -3.10
CA GLN A 180 12.41 -8.67 -1.89
C GLN A 180 11.37 -8.12 -0.89
N TRP A 181 10.31 -7.48 -1.38
CA TRP A 181 9.22 -7.04 -0.50
C TRP A 181 8.51 -8.22 0.18
N GLU A 182 8.31 -9.35 -0.49
CA GLU A 182 7.75 -10.57 0.10
C GLU A 182 8.62 -11.09 1.27
N ILE A 183 9.93 -11.16 1.07
CA ILE A 183 10.90 -11.59 2.08
C ILE A 183 10.85 -10.64 3.28
N LEU A 184 10.94 -9.34 3.03
CA LEU A 184 10.92 -8.31 4.07
C LEU A 184 9.58 -8.22 4.81
N ALA A 185 8.46 -8.40 4.10
CA ALA A 185 7.14 -8.49 4.72
C ALA A 185 7.08 -9.59 5.77
N SER A 186 7.55 -10.79 5.41
CA SER A 186 7.62 -11.92 6.32
C SER A 186 8.53 -11.64 7.51
N TYR A 187 9.70 -11.03 7.27
CA TYR A 187 10.64 -10.65 8.33
C TYR A 187 10.04 -9.62 9.30
N CYS A 188 9.41 -8.57 8.78
CA CYS A 188 8.75 -7.54 9.61
C CYS A 188 7.63 -8.14 10.47
N GLU A 189 6.77 -8.96 9.87
CA GLU A 189 5.66 -9.57 10.59
C GLU A 189 6.10 -10.58 11.66
N LEU A 190 7.17 -11.36 11.43
CA LEU A 190 7.78 -12.22 12.46
C LEU A 190 8.28 -11.43 13.66
N ASN A 191 8.76 -10.20 13.43
CA ASN A 191 9.21 -9.28 14.47
C ASN A 191 8.10 -8.39 15.04
N GLY A 192 6.82 -8.71 14.72
CA GLY A 192 5.64 -8.01 15.22
C GLY A 192 5.47 -6.60 14.70
N LEU A 193 5.97 -6.32 13.49
CA LEU A 193 5.71 -5.11 12.71
C LEU A 193 4.76 -5.46 11.56
N TYR A 194 3.49 -5.18 11.75
CA TYR A 194 2.46 -5.53 10.77
C TYR A 194 2.09 -4.37 9.84
N ASP A 195 2.39 -3.14 10.25
CA ASP A 195 2.05 -1.88 9.59
C ASP A 195 3.31 -1.10 9.16
N SER A 196 4.33 -1.81 8.70
CA SER A 196 5.64 -1.26 8.34
C SER A 196 6.00 -1.44 6.86
N GLU A 197 4.98 -1.44 5.99
CA GLU A 197 5.15 -1.63 4.54
C GLU A 197 6.13 -0.63 3.95
N GLY A 198 6.12 0.62 4.44
CA GLY A 198 7.00 1.67 3.93
C GLY A 198 8.48 1.36 4.06
N ASN A 199 8.90 0.69 5.15
CA ASN A 199 10.26 0.19 5.31
C ASN A 199 10.56 -0.95 4.32
N ALA A 200 9.62 -1.89 4.22
CA ALA A 200 9.78 -3.05 3.33
C ALA A 200 9.85 -2.61 1.86
N ILE A 201 9.02 -1.64 1.44
CA ILE A 201 9.05 -1.08 0.09
C ILE A 201 10.40 -0.42 -0.19
N GLY A 202 10.87 0.43 0.72
CA GLY A 202 12.13 1.17 0.52
C GLY A 202 13.35 0.26 0.47
N LEU A 203 13.48 -0.67 1.42
CA LEU A 203 14.58 -1.64 1.44
C LEU A 203 14.53 -2.60 0.25
N ALA A 204 13.34 -3.07 -0.14
CA ALA A 204 13.17 -3.92 -1.32
C ALA A 204 13.53 -3.20 -2.62
N ALA A 205 13.15 -1.94 -2.75
CA ALA A 205 13.51 -1.10 -3.89
C ALA A 205 15.03 -0.90 -3.98
N ALA A 206 15.68 -0.54 -2.86
CA ALA A 206 17.13 -0.38 -2.78
C ALA A 206 17.86 -1.69 -3.15
N LYS A 207 17.41 -2.84 -2.61
CA LYS A 207 18.01 -4.15 -2.94
C LYS A 207 17.87 -4.53 -4.40
N ALA A 208 16.74 -4.21 -5.02
CA ALA A 208 16.48 -4.47 -6.43
C ALA A 208 17.14 -3.44 -7.37
N GLY A 209 17.74 -2.37 -6.86
CA GLY A 209 18.21 -1.25 -7.67
C GLY A 209 17.08 -0.51 -8.39
N LEU A 210 15.85 -0.56 -7.85
CA LEU A 210 14.67 0.12 -8.39
C LEU A 210 14.59 1.53 -7.80
N PRO A 211 14.70 2.60 -8.60
CA PRO A 211 14.72 3.95 -8.08
C PRO A 211 13.42 4.35 -7.37
N VAL A 212 13.53 5.06 -6.25
CA VAL A 212 12.39 5.66 -5.54
C VAL A 212 12.49 7.18 -5.61
N ARG A 213 11.39 7.84 -6.03
CA ARG A 213 11.33 9.30 -6.22
C ARG A 213 10.10 9.87 -5.53
N TRP A 214 10.26 11.03 -4.93
CA TRP A 214 9.12 11.82 -4.47
C TRP A 214 8.44 12.52 -5.64
N SER A 215 7.11 12.61 -5.58
CA SER A 215 6.30 13.43 -6.48
C SER A 215 5.07 13.96 -5.75
N ALA A 216 4.66 15.18 -6.07
CA ALA A 216 3.37 15.69 -5.65
C ALA A 216 2.19 14.89 -6.25
N MET A 217 2.45 13.93 -7.15
CA MET A 217 1.46 13.19 -7.93
C MET A 217 0.55 14.15 -8.70
N GLU A 218 1.18 15.11 -9.37
CA GLU A 218 0.49 16.17 -10.14
C GLU A 218 -0.55 15.58 -11.08
N GLY A 219 -1.75 16.16 -11.05
CA GLY A 219 -2.90 15.69 -11.81
C GLY A 219 -3.70 14.56 -11.13
N ILE A 220 -3.29 14.08 -9.94
CA ILE A 220 -4.08 13.17 -9.12
C ILE A 220 -4.54 13.91 -7.86
N SER A 221 -5.68 14.58 -7.95
CA SER A 221 -6.32 15.19 -6.79
C SER A 221 -7.09 14.12 -6.02
N PHE A 222 -6.83 14.00 -4.73
CA PHE A 222 -7.38 12.92 -3.91
C PHE A 222 -7.82 13.40 -2.53
N PHE A 223 -8.74 12.63 -1.92
CA PHE A 223 -9.10 12.73 -0.52
C PHE A 223 -8.71 11.44 0.20
N LYS A 224 -8.16 11.57 1.41
CA LYS A 224 -7.96 10.50 2.39
C LYS A 224 -8.11 11.10 3.77
N ASN A 225 -8.98 10.55 4.63
CA ASN A 225 -9.31 11.09 5.95
C ASN A 225 -8.09 11.58 6.72
N ARG A 226 -7.11 10.72 6.94
CA ARG A 226 -5.93 11.03 7.73
C ARG A 226 -5.07 12.15 7.12
N ILE A 227 -4.95 12.17 5.81
CA ILE A 227 -4.15 13.19 5.10
C ILE A 227 -4.89 14.53 5.13
N GLU A 228 -6.20 14.50 4.91
CA GLU A 228 -7.02 15.72 4.91
C GLU A 228 -7.06 16.37 6.29
N PHE A 229 -7.13 15.61 7.37
CA PHE A 229 -6.98 16.17 8.72
C PHE A 229 -5.63 16.88 8.93
N VAL A 230 -4.55 16.39 8.36
CA VAL A 230 -3.24 17.07 8.41
C VAL A 230 -3.28 18.37 7.61
N ARG A 231 -3.90 18.38 6.43
CA ARG A 231 -4.05 19.58 5.59
C ARG A 231 -4.91 20.65 6.27
N ILE A 232 -6.02 20.25 6.89
CA ILE A 232 -6.88 21.15 7.67
C ILE A 232 -6.10 21.78 8.83
N LYS A 233 -5.34 20.97 9.58
CA LYS A 233 -4.50 21.49 10.69
C LYS A 233 -3.42 22.48 10.23
N LYS A 234 -2.96 22.37 8.97
CA LYS A 234 -2.01 23.30 8.38
C LYS A 234 -2.67 24.52 7.72
N GLY A 235 -4.01 24.59 7.68
CA GLY A 235 -4.74 25.65 6.98
C GLY A 235 -4.74 25.52 5.46
N GLU A 236 -4.37 24.36 4.93
CA GLU A 236 -4.31 24.06 3.49
C GLU A 236 -5.66 23.60 2.92
N SER A 237 -6.63 23.31 3.79
CA SER A 237 -7.98 22.85 3.44
C SER A 237 -8.95 23.19 4.56
N LYS A 238 -10.27 23.19 4.27
CA LYS A 238 -11.34 23.43 5.24
C LYS A 238 -12.21 22.19 5.40
N MET A 239 -12.72 21.98 6.63
CA MET A 239 -13.58 20.83 6.94
C MET A 239 -14.87 20.86 6.11
N GLU A 240 -15.45 22.05 5.93
CA GLU A 240 -16.71 22.26 5.23
C GLU A 240 -16.63 21.82 3.77
N ASP A 241 -15.49 22.07 3.10
CA ASP A 241 -15.27 21.71 1.69
C ASP A 241 -15.20 20.20 1.48
N MET A 242 -14.83 19.45 2.52
CA MET A 242 -14.62 18.00 2.49
C MET A 242 -15.67 17.21 3.29
N ALA A 243 -16.68 17.88 3.86
CA ALA A 243 -17.65 17.27 4.78
C ALA A 243 -18.33 16.01 4.21
N ILE A 244 -18.76 16.03 2.95
CA ILE A 244 -19.42 14.91 2.28
C ILE A 244 -18.49 13.69 2.22
N TYR A 245 -17.21 13.90 1.92
CA TYR A 245 -16.23 12.80 1.82
C TYR A 245 -15.94 12.22 3.21
N PHE A 246 -15.80 13.06 4.25
CA PHE A 246 -15.65 12.62 5.63
C PHE A 246 -16.83 11.79 6.09
N GLU A 247 -18.06 12.25 5.84
CA GLU A 247 -19.28 11.54 6.22
C GLU A 247 -19.38 10.16 5.54
N GLN A 248 -19.27 10.13 4.21
CA GLN A 248 -19.36 8.89 3.44
C GLN A 248 -18.31 7.87 3.89
N GLN A 249 -17.07 8.32 4.10
CA GLN A 249 -15.98 7.45 4.48
C GLN A 249 -16.14 6.92 5.90
N THR A 250 -16.48 7.80 6.85
CA THR A 250 -16.68 7.40 8.26
C THR A 250 -17.82 6.39 8.39
N LYS A 251 -18.91 6.58 7.65
CA LYS A 251 -20.04 5.65 7.64
C LYS A 251 -19.67 4.25 7.17
N LEU A 252 -18.78 4.14 6.18
CA LEU A 252 -18.33 2.85 5.64
C LEU A 252 -17.19 2.23 6.46
N GLU A 253 -16.26 3.03 6.97
CA GLU A 253 -15.17 2.55 7.81
C GLU A 253 -15.65 2.06 9.18
N TYR A 254 -16.61 2.78 9.76
CA TYR A 254 -17.10 2.57 11.13
C TYR A 254 -18.60 2.31 11.17
N PRO A 255 -19.12 1.29 10.47
CA PRO A 255 -20.55 0.99 10.49
C PRO A 255 -21.03 0.65 11.91
N GLU A 256 -22.21 1.11 12.26
CA GLU A 256 -22.86 0.75 13.51
C GLU A 256 -23.08 -0.76 13.60
N ARG A 257 -22.74 -1.35 14.72
CA ARG A 257 -22.84 -2.80 14.94
C ARG A 257 -23.31 -3.08 16.36
N PHE A 258 -24.22 -4.04 16.50
CA PHE A 258 -24.65 -4.56 17.81
C PHE A 258 -23.49 -5.24 18.54
N ILE A 259 -23.55 -5.27 19.89
CA ILE A 259 -22.49 -5.80 20.75
C ILE A 259 -22.14 -7.26 20.37
N GLY A 260 -23.14 -8.13 20.15
CA GLY A 260 -22.90 -9.52 19.72
C GLY A 260 -22.12 -9.65 18.42
N GLN A 261 -22.43 -8.81 17.41
CA GLN A 261 -21.68 -8.78 16.15
C GLN A 261 -20.23 -8.32 16.35
N ARG A 262 -19.99 -7.37 17.27
CA ARG A 262 -18.63 -6.91 17.61
C ARG A 262 -17.80 -8.03 18.22
N ILE A 263 -18.40 -8.83 19.12
CA ILE A 263 -17.72 -9.97 19.78
C ILE A 263 -17.35 -11.03 18.74
N ILE A 264 -18.31 -11.47 17.90
CA ILE A 264 -18.07 -12.47 16.84
C ILE A 264 -16.97 -12.01 15.88
N LEU A 265 -17.01 -10.73 15.46
CA LEU A 265 -15.99 -10.18 14.56
C LEU A 265 -14.61 -10.12 15.21
N LYS A 266 -14.52 -9.79 16.52
CA LYS A 266 -13.24 -9.79 17.25
C LYS A 266 -12.69 -11.22 17.36
N SER A 267 -13.52 -12.20 17.71
CA SER A 267 -13.12 -13.60 17.80
C SER A 267 -12.63 -14.15 16.45
N ASN A 268 -13.37 -13.90 15.37
CA ASN A 268 -12.96 -14.31 14.03
C ASN A 268 -11.64 -13.64 13.58
N LYS A 269 -11.45 -12.36 13.93
CA LYS A 269 -10.18 -11.66 13.65
C LYS A 269 -9.02 -12.27 14.42
N LEU A 270 -9.22 -12.66 15.70
CA LEU A 270 -8.20 -13.29 16.52
C LEU A 270 -7.82 -14.67 15.97
N ILE A 271 -8.80 -15.52 15.67
CA ILE A 271 -8.56 -16.84 15.07
C ILE A 271 -7.77 -16.72 13.78
N LYS A 272 -8.20 -15.81 12.88
CA LYS A 272 -7.52 -15.56 11.60
C LYS A 272 -6.10 -15.04 11.80
N TYR A 273 -5.88 -14.16 12.78
CA TYR A 273 -4.56 -13.65 13.14
C TYR A 273 -3.64 -14.79 13.60
N LEU A 274 -4.10 -15.63 14.52
CA LEU A 274 -3.32 -16.77 15.04
C LEU A 274 -2.98 -17.78 13.94
N TYR A 275 -3.96 -18.11 13.09
CA TYR A 275 -3.75 -18.97 11.92
C TYR A 275 -2.68 -18.40 10.96
N ASN A 276 -2.79 -17.12 10.61
CA ASN A 276 -1.82 -16.49 9.69
C ASN A 276 -0.43 -16.39 10.33
N LEU A 277 -0.34 -16.13 11.62
CA LEU A 277 0.94 -16.11 12.34
C LEU A 277 1.61 -17.49 12.37
N LEU A 278 0.84 -18.56 12.65
CA LEU A 278 1.34 -19.92 12.58
C LEU A 278 1.82 -20.28 11.17
N ARG A 279 1.00 -19.98 10.17
CA ARG A 279 1.37 -20.19 8.76
C ARG A 279 2.66 -19.46 8.40
N LEU A 280 2.80 -18.19 8.80
CA LEU A 280 4.02 -17.42 8.57
C LEU A 280 5.24 -18.11 9.16
N ARG A 281 5.16 -18.55 10.43
CA ARG A 281 6.26 -19.27 11.08
C ARG A 281 6.65 -20.55 10.34
N ILE A 282 5.67 -21.33 9.89
CA ILE A 282 5.94 -22.55 9.12
C ILE A 282 6.62 -22.22 7.77
N LEU A 283 6.13 -21.22 7.05
CA LEU A 283 6.69 -20.84 5.76
C LEU A 283 8.12 -20.32 5.87
N THR A 284 8.44 -19.59 6.92
CA THR A 284 9.77 -19.01 7.14
C THR A 284 10.82 -20.00 7.66
N LEU A 285 10.41 -21.20 8.13
CA LEU A 285 11.36 -22.27 8.47
C LEU A 285 12.18 -22.75 7.25
N LYS A 286 11.70 -22.52 6.04
CA LYS A 286 12.43 -22.89 4.80
C LYS A 286 13.75 -22.13 4.63
N ASP A 287 13.83 -20.93 5.21
CA ASP A 287 15.04 -20.11 5.22
C ASP A 287 15.31 -19.62 6.65
N PHE A 288 15.62 -20.60 7.52
CA PHE A 288 15.80 -20.39 8.94
C PHE A 288 16.89 -19.37 9.25
N ASP A 289 18.00 -19.42 8.52
CA ASP A 289 19.15 -18.54 8.78
C ASP A 289 18.80 -17.07 8.49
N PHE A 290 18.03 -16.80 7.43
CA PHE A 290 17.59 -15.44 7.14
C PHE A 290 16.61 -14.92 8.20
N TYR A 291 15.60 -15.72 8.57
CA TYR A 291 14.49 -15.22 9.39
C TYR A 291 14.76 -15.24 10.90
N TYR A 292 15.61 -16.15 11.40
CA TYR A 292 15.73 -16.41 12.84
C TYR A 292 17.15 -16.23 13.41
N ARG A 293 18.18 -16.12 12.57
CA ARG A 293 19.55 -15.78 12.96
C ARG A 293 19.94 -14.38 12.51
#